data_da29aa8a238a0b2ca57a2f51efdbcfdc
#
_entry.id   da29aa8a238a0b2ca57a2f51efdbcfdc
#
_cell.length_a   1.000
_cell.length_b   1.000
_cell.length_c   1.000
_cell.angle_alpha   90.00
_cell.angle_beta   90.00
_cell.angle_gamma   90.00
#
_symmetry.space_group_name_H-M   'P 1'
#
loop_
_entity.id
_entity.type
_entity.pdbx_description
1 polymer ?
#
loop_
_entity_poly.entity_id
_entity_poly.type
_entity_poly.pdbx_seq_one_letter_code
_entity_poly.pdbx_strand_id
1 'polypeptide(L)'
;MTTPFFKTLNRCAALVLLSVAALGATAQDYPSKPVRVLVPHAAGSSPDVVTRIVAQKLSERLGQPFTVDNVVGAGGSIGLGAGAKAAPDGYTVVIGHVGTLTINPNIYPNLSYDPLRDFAPITQSVTTPLLAVVAATSALKNTAELIADAKANPGKLTFSSAGNGTASHMAGVLFASMAGISLTHVPYKTAPAALTAVASGDVTMTFGGQPPAWPLVRANRLRALGLTSAARAAEFPDVPVLAETVKGYEVLDWNGFMLPKATPVAIGTKLHRELVAILSDPDVAKQLRAQGLNPVANTPAEFATVIERETQKWARVAKAVKLSLD
;
A
#
# COMPACT_ATOMS: atom_id res chain seq x y z
N MET A 1 29.91 66.55 -19.88
CA MET A 1 28.69 66.56 -19.04
C MET A 1 27.73 65.52 -19.58
N THR A 2 27.74 64.30 -19.10
CA THR A 2 26.81 63.24 -19.50
C THR A 2 25.60 63.32 -18.56
N THR A 3 24.44 63.61 -19.13
CA THR A 3 23.19 63.88 -18.45
C THR A 3 22.71 62.63 -17.63
N PRO A 4 22.14 62.84 -16.44
CA PRO A 4 21.66 61.76 -15.57
C PRO A 4 20.53 60.88 -16.17
N PHE A 5 19.91 61.38 -17.26
CA PHE A 5 18.81 60.70 -17.95
C PHE A 5 19.22 59.37 -18.61
N PHE A 6 20.42 59.31 -19.18
CA PHE A 6 20.92 58.06 -19.83
C PHE A 6 21.26 56.94 -18.81
N LYS A 7 21.65 57.29 -17.59
CA LYS A 7 21.95 56.29 -16.55
C LYS A 7 20.66 55.62 -15.97
N THR A 8 19.55 56.36 -15.91
CA THR A 8 18.24 55.84 -15.47
C THR A 8 17.62 54.93 -16.52
N LEU A 9 17.71 55.30 -17.82
CA LEU A 9 17.17 54.49 -18.93
C LEU A 9 17.87 53.13 -19.04
N ASN A 10 19.20 53.08 -18.88
CA ASN A 10 19.95 51.81 -18.87
C ASN A 10 19.67 50.93 -17.65
N ARG A 11 19.35 51.51 -16.48
CA ARG A 11 18.96 50.74 -15.30
C ARG A 11 17.58 50.11 -15.44
N CYS A 12 16.65 50.84 -16.03
CA CYS A 12 15.32 50.31 -16.32
C CYS A 12 15.34 49.22 -17.38
N ALA A 13 16.15 49.38 -18.44
CA ALA A 13 16.32 48.36 -19.47
C ALA A 13 16.99 47.06 -18.92
N ALA A 14 17.97 47.20 -18.04
CA ALA A 14 18.61 46.05 -17.36
C ALA A 14 17.63 45.30 -16.42
N LEU A 15 16.76 45.99 -15.70
CA LEU A 15 15.75 45.41 -14.86
C LEU A 15 14.65 44.69 -15.66
N VAL A 16 14.25 45.20 -16.80
CA VAL A 16 13.29 44.54 -17.70
C VAL A 16 13.91 43.31 -18.36
N LEU A 17 15.19 43.35 -18.75
CA LEU A 17 15.91 42.18 -19.28
C LEU A 17 16.11 41.08 -18.22
N LEU A 18 16.35 41.42 -16.95
CA LEU A 18 16.41 40.43 -15.87
C LEU A 18 15.04 39.79 -15.57
N SER A 19 13.94 40.55 -15.63
CA SER A 19 12.60 40.03 -15.44
C SER A 19 12.11 39.12 -16.57
N VAL A 20 12.54 39.34 -17.80
CA VAL A 20 12.22 38.47 -18.95
C VAL A 20 13.06 37.19 -18.93
N ALA A 21 14.28 37.23 -18.41
CA ALA A 21 15.10 36.02 -18.22
C ALA A 21 14.55 35.09 -17.12
N ALA A 22 13.82 35.63 -16.14
CA ALA A 22 13.17 34.82 -15.08
C ALA A 22 11.90 34.07 -15.57
N LEU A 23 11.29 34.50 -16.70
CA LEU A 23 10.12 33.84 -17.31
C LEU A 23 10.48 32.67 -18.21
N GLY A 24 11.78 32.49 -18.53
CA GLY A 24 12.29 31.41 -19.38
C GLY A 24 12.84 30.21 -18.62
N ALA A 25 12.55 30.04 -17.32
CA ALA A 25 12.74 28.76 -16.66
C ALA A 25 11.72 27.78 -17.25
N THR A 26 12.04 27.24 -18.45
CA THR A 26 11.36 26.07 -18.99
C THR A 26 11.35 25.04 -17.85
N ALA A 27 10.16 24.65 -17.42
CA ALA A 27 10.01 23.52 -16.50
C ALA A 27 10.85 22.40 -17.11
N GLN A 28 12.00 22.08 -16.47
CA GLN A 28 12.86 20.99 -16.93
C GLN A 28 11.95 19.81 -17.19
N ASP A 29 12.08 19.19 -18.38
CA ASP A 29 11.25 18.05 -18.75
C ASP A 29 11.39 16.97 -17.68
N TYR A 30 10.44 16.95 -16.75
CA TYR A 30 10.40 15.93 -15.70
C TYR A 30 9.88 14.61 -16.30
N PRO A 31 10.51 13.48 -16.02
CA PRO A 31 11.81 13.31 -15.37
C PRO A 31 12.98 13.47 -16.35
N SER A 32 14.07 14.12 -15.93
CA SER A 32 15.32 14.26 -16.68
C SER A 32 16.44 13.32 -16.18
N LYS A 33 16.18 12.57 -15.11
CA LYS A 33 17.08 11.60 -14.47
C LYS A 33 16.26 10.44 -13.88
N PRO A 34 16.89 9.32 -13.48
CA PRO A 34 16.17 8.20 -12.85
C PRO A 34 15.33 8.63 -11.65
N VAL A 35 14.13 8.04 -11.54
CA VAL A 35 13.19 8.23 -10.42
C VAL A 35 13.20 7.00 -9.53
N ARG A 36 13.39 7.20 -8.23
CA ARG A 36 13.30 6.16 -7.21
C ARG A 36 11.84 5.94 -6.82
N VAL A 37 11.37 4.69 -6.81
CA VAL A 37 10.07 4.32 -6.26
C VAL A 37 10.29 3.54 -4.98
N LEU A 38 10.03 4.17 -3.84
CA LEU A 38 10.22 3.58 -2.52
C LEU A 38 9.05 2.70 -2.17
N VAL A 39 9.34 1.42 -1.90
CA VAL A 39 8.38 0.39 -1.47
C VAL A 39 8.65 0.02 -0.02
N PRO A 40 7.74 0.28 0.93
CA PRO A 40 7.97 0.04 2.36
C PRO A 40 7.81 -1.44 2.78
N HIS A 41 7.80 -2.36 1.83
CA HIS A 41 7.59 -3.79 2.04
C HIS A 41 8.59 -4.63 1.25
N ALA A 42 8.70 -5.91 1.64
CA ALA A 42 9.60 -6.85 0.99
C ALA A 42 9.21 -7.14 -0.46
N ALA A 43 10.20 -7.53 -1.27
CA ALA A 43 9.98 -8.04 -2.61
C ALA A 43 8.96 -9.20 -2.63
N GLY A 44 8.10 -9.25 -3.65
CA GLY A 44 7.02 -10.22 -3.79
C GLY A 44 5.76 -9.92 -2.95
N SER A 45 5.73 -8.83 -2.16
CA SER A 45 4.51 -8.35 -1.53
C SER A 45 3.60 -7.62 -2.53
N SER A 46 2.31 -7.42 -2.18
CA SER A 46 1.36 -6.69 -3.06
C SER A 46 1.87 -5.30 -3.47
N PRO A 47 2.42 -4.45 -2.58
CA PRO A 47 3.01 -3.17 -2.98
C PRO A 47 4.20 -3.30 -3.95
N ASP A 48 5.04 -4.31 -3.77
CA ASP A 48 6.20 -4.53 -4.64
C ASP A 48 5.76 -4.99 -6.04
N VAL A 49 4.84 -5.94 -6.12
CA VAL A 49 4.34 -6.46 -7.40
C VAL A 49 3.70 -5.36 -8.24
N VAL A 50 2.77 -4.58 -7.68
CA VAL A 50 2.13 -3.47 -8.42
C VAL A 50 3.15 -2.42 -8.81
N THR A 51 4.11 -2.10 -7.91
CA THR A 51 5.13 -1.09 -8.20
C THR A 51 6.02 -1.50 -9.36
N ARG A 52 6.46 -2.76 -9.44
CA ARG A 52 7.32 -3.24 -10.55
C ARG A 52 6.61 -3.17 -11.89
N ILE A 53 5.34 -3.60 -11.96
CA ILE A 53 4.54 -3.51 -13.18
C ILE A 53 4.40 -2.05 -13.63
N VAL A 54 4.05 -1.16 -12.71
CA VAL A 54 3.83 0.26 -12.98
C VAL A 54 5.15 0.98 -13.30
N ALA A 55 6.23 0.72 -12.56
CA ALA A 55 7.54 1.34 -12.78
C ALA A 55 8.13 1.00 -14.14
N GLN A 56 7.96 -0.23 -14.62
CA GLN A 56 8.34 -0.60 -15.98
C GLN A 56 7.60 0.26 -17.01
N LYS A 57 6.28 0.37 -16.90
CA LYS A 57 5.46 1.17 -17.82
C LYS A 57 5.74 2.67 -17.74
N LEU A 58 6.00 3.22 -16.54
CA LEU A 58 6.44 4.60 -16.38
C LEU A 58 7.78 4.84 -17.08
N SER A 59 8.72 3.89 -16.96
CA SER A 59 10.03 4.01 -17.62
C SER A 59 9.89 4.02 -19.15
N GLU A 60 9.04 3.14 -19.70
CA GLU A 60 8.74 3.10 -21.14
C GLU A 60 8.10 4.41 -21.64
N ARG A 61 7.16 4.98 -20.87
CA ARG A 61 6.38 6.17 -21.27
C ARG A 61 7.11 7.49 -21.06
N LEU A 62 7.95 7.58 -20.03
CA LEU A 62 8.62 8.83 -19.63
C LEU A 62 10.09 8.88 -20.01
N GLY A 63 10.66 7.80 -20.59
CA GLY A 63 12.01 7.78 -21.12
C GLY A 63 13.13 7.83 -20.06
N GLN A 64 12.78 7.69 -18.77
CA GLN A 64 13.74 7.64 -17.66
C GLN A 64 13.46 6.44 -16.78
N PRO A 65 14.48 5.78 -16.21
CA PRO A 65 14.29 4.64 -15.35
C PRO A 65 13.48 4.99 -14.07
N PHE A 66 12.46 4.19 -13.77
CA PHE A 66 11.79 4.17 -12.47
C PHE A 66 12.29 2.94 -11.71
N THR A 67 13.15 3.15 -10.70
CA THR A 67 13.82 2.07 -9.97
C THR A 67 13.11 1.75 -8.66
N VAL A 68 12.77 0.49 -8.46
CA VAL A 68 12.10 0.02 -7.23
C VAL A 68 13.12 -0.21 -6.13
N ASP A 69 12.87 0.41 -4.97
CA ASP A 69 13.71 0.29 -3.78
C ASP A 69 12.88 -0.16 -2.56
N ASN A 70 13.15 -1.36 -2.07
CA ASN A 70 12.43 -1.96 -0.96
C ASN A 70 13.07 -1.59 0.39
N VAL A 71 12.39 -0.76 1.20
CA VAL A 71 12.82 -0.34 2.54
C VAL A 71 11.92 -0.95 3.60
N VAL A 72 12.30 -2.12 4.10
CA VAL A 72 11.50 -2.97 4.99
C VAL A 72 11.71 -2.62 6.45
N GLY A 73 10.66 -2.75 7.27
CA GLY A 73 10.75 -2.71 8.73
C GLY A 73 9.56 -2.02 9.40
N ALA A 74 9.28 -2.40 10.65
CA ALA A 74 8.20 -1.87 11.49
C ALA A 74 6.86 -1.75 10.76
N GLY A 75 6.37 -2.84 10.12
CA GLY A 75 5.12 -2.82 9.36
C GLY A 75 5.09 -1.82 8.19
N GLY A 76 6.26 -1.43 7.68
CA GLY A 76 6.43 -0.44 6.60
C GLY A 76 6.70 0.99 7.09
N SER A 77 6.65 1.25 8.41
CA SER A 77 6.84 2.60 8.95
C SER A 77 8.23 3.18 8.69
N ILE A 78 9.28 2.32 8.64
CA ILE A 78 10.66 2.76 8.33
C ILE A 78 10.71 3.32 6.90
N GLY A 79 10.13 2.61 5.93
CA GLY A 79 10.09 3.04 4.54
C GLY A 79 9.31 4.33 4.35
N LEU A 80 8.11 4.45 4.95
CA LEU A 80 7.33 5.70 4.88
C LEU A 80 8.07 6.88 5.54
N GLY A 81 8.69 6.66 6.70
CA GLY A 81 9.49 7.68 7.37
C GLY A 81 10.68 8.15 6.52
N ALA A 82 11.30 7.26 5.73
CA ALA A 82 12.33 7.64 4.76
C ALA A 82 11.73 8.44 3.59
N GLY A 83 10.55 8.05 3.10
CA GLY A 83 9.82 8.77 2.06
C GLY A 83 9.40 10.18 2.49
N ALA A 84 8.93 10.35 3.73
CA ALA A 84 8.54 11.65 4.28
C ALA A 84 9.71 12.65 4.36
N LYS A 85 10.93 12.15 4.49
CA LYS A 85 12.15 12.95 4.55
C LYS A 85 12.84 13.13 3.20
N ALA A 86 12.30 12.54 2.13
CA ALA A 86 12.87 12.67 0.80
C ALA A 86 12.70 14.10 0.26
N ALA A 87 13.62 14.50 -0.63
CA ALA A 87 13.51 15.81 -1.29
C ALA A 87 12.22 15.90 -2.10
N PRO A 88 11.47 17.03 -2.00
CA PRO A 88 10.20 17.20 -2.69
C PRO A 88 10.40 17.67 -4.15
N ASP A 89 11.34 17.02 -4.86
CA ASP A 89 11.71 17.35 -6.24
C ASP A 89 11.07 16.41 -7.28
N GLY A 90 10.26 15.45 -6.82
CA GLY A 90 9.56 14.47 -7.65
C GLY A 90 10.39 13.22 -7.99
N TYR A 91 11.68 13.17 -7.63
CA TYR A 91 12.54 12.02 -7.94
C TYR A 91 12.51 10.90 -6.89
N THR A 92 11.67 11.06 -5.86
CA THR A 92 11.27 9.99 -4.97
C THR A 92 9.74 9.88 -4.98
N VAL A 93 9.21 8.82 -5.59
CA VAL A 93 7.81 8.42 -5.51
C VAL A 93 7.71 7.37 -4.40
N VAL A 94 6.64 7.41 -3.62
CA VAL A 94 6.42 6.46 -2.51
C VAL A 94 5.15 5.69 -2.77
N ILE A 95 5.17 4.37 -2.60
CA ILE A 95 3.93 3.62 -2.52
C ILE A 95 3.52 3.46 -1.06
N GLY A 96 2.35 3.97 -0.73
CA GLY A 96 1.71 3.74 0.56
C GLY A 96 0.77 2.54 0.51
N HIS A 97 0.37 2.06 1.66
CA HIS A 97 -0.42 0.85 1.84
C HIS A 97 -1.36 1.06 3.04
N VAL A 98 -2.50 0.37 3.09
CA VAL A 98 -3.51 0.54 4.15
C VAL A 98 -2.89 0.55 5.55
N GLY A 99 -1.92 -0.34 5.82
CA GLY A 99 -1.21 -0.41 7.10
C GLY A 99 -0.49 0.90 7.43
N THR A 100 0.39 1.33 6.54
CA THR A 100 1.23 2.50 6.76
C THR A 100 0.46 3.82 6.74
N LEU A 101 -0.61 3.91 5.96
CA LEU A 101 -1.35 5.17 5.78
C LEU A 101 -2.51 5.33 6.75
N THR A 102 -3.09 4.23 7.29
CA THR A 102 -4.33 4.32 8.04
C THR A 102 -4.36 3.52 9.34
N ILE A 103 -3.58 2.44 9.43
CA ILE A 103 -3.52 1.60 10.64
C ILE A 103 -2.45 2.12 11.60
N ASN A 104 -1.21 2.26 11.12
CA ASN A 104 -0.06 2.65 11.95
C ASN A 104 -0.26 3.98 12.69
N PRO A 105 -0.89 5.03 12.11
CA PRO A 105 -1.21 6.25 12.83
C PRO A 105 -2.10 6.07 14.06
N ASN A 106 -2.84 4.97 14.13
CA ASN A 106 -3.77 4.68 15.23
C ASN A 106 -3.21 3.74 16.30
N ILE A 107 -2.10 3.07 16.02
CA ILE A 107 -1.56 2.03 16.91
C ILE A 107 -0.12 2.29 17.38
N TYR A 108 0.63 3.16 16.67
CA TYR A 108 1.96 3.59 17.08
C TYR A 108 1.94 5.04 17.57
N PRO A 109 2.21 5.32 18.84
CA PRO A 109 2.18 6.69 19.37
C PRO A 109 3.32 7.58 18.81
N ASN A 110 4.43 6.98 18.39
CA ASN A 110 5.65 7.68 17.97
C ASN A 110 6.01 7.39 16.51
N LEU A 111 5.10 7.68 15.56
CA LEU A 111 5.42 7.59 14.15
C LEU A 111 6.34 8.73 13.69
N SER A 112 7.31 8.39 12.84
CA SER A 112 8.23 9.36 12.23
C SER A 112 7.65 10.11 11.02
N TYR A 113 6.38 9.93 10.71
CA TYR A 113 5.65 10.55 9.60
C TYR A 113 4.15 10.69 9.92
N ASP A 114 3.51 11.58 9.19
CA ASP A 114 2.04 11.74 9.15
C ASP A 114 1.57 11.57 7.70
N PRO A 115 0.66 10.62 7.41
CA PRO A 115 0.27 10.30 6.03
C PRO A 115 -0.31 11.47 5.22
N LEU A 116 -1.07 12.35 5.83
CA LEU A 116 -1.73 13.46 5.12
C LEU A 116 -0.96 14.77 5.19
N ARG A 117 -0.15 14.96 6.24
CA ARG A 117 0.69 16.15 6.39
C ARG A 117 1.96 16.05 5.56
N ASP A 118 2.61 14.88 5.53
CA ASP A 118 3.94 14.72 4.97
C ASP A 118 3.92 14.23 3.51
N PHE A 119 2.75 13.79 3.01
CA PHE A 119 2.59 13.29 1.65
C PHE A 119 1.45 13.97 0.88
N ALA A 120 1.63 14.04 -0.44
CA ALA A 120 0.60 14.38 -1.41
C ALA A 120 0.14 13.10 -2.13
N PRO A 121 -1.10 12.63 -1.94
CA PRO A 121 -1.66 11.49 -2.68
C PRO A 121 -1.63 11.75 -4.19
N ILE A 122 -1.30 10.72 -4.99
CA ILE A 122 -1.39 10.77 -6.46
C ILE A 122 -2.61 9.98 -6.92
N THR A 123 -2.64 8.68 -6.60
CA THR A 123 -3.77 7.80 -6.94
C THR A 123 -3.70 6.52 -6.12
N GLN A 124 -4.83 5.98 -5.74
CA GLN A 124 -4.94 4.60 -5.30
C GLN A 124 -4.71 3.69 -6.50
N SER A 125 -3.73 2.80 -6.39
CA SER A 125 -3.33 1.95 -7.52
C SER A 125 -4.17 0.69 -7.63
N VAL A 126 -4.32 -0.03 -6.52
CA VAL A 126 -5.07 -1.29 -6.48
C VAL A 126 -5.81 -1.47 -5.16
N THR A 127 -6.86 -2.30 -5.21
CA THR A 127 -7.45 -2.95 -4.04
C THR A 127 -7.34 -4.46 -4.19
N THR A 128 -7.25 -5.17 -3.08
CA THR A 128 -7.20 -6.63 -3.07
C THR A 128 -7.75 -7.17 -1.75
N PRO A 129 -8.62 -8.20 -1.75
CA PRO A 129 -8.90 -8.93 -0.53
C PRO A 129 -7.68 -9.74 -0.12
N LEU A 130 -7.51 -9.96 1.17
CA LEU A 130 -6.57 -10.92 1.69
C LEU A 130 -7.16 -12.34 1.59
N LEU A 131 -6.29 -13.33 1.65
CA LEU A 131 -6.65 -14.74 1.61
C LEU A 131 -6.39 -15.37 2.98
N ALA A 132 -7.44 -15.77 3.69
CA ALA A 132 -7.29 -16.57 4.89
C ALA A 132 -6.86 -17.99 4.50
N VAL A 133 -5.68 -18.41 4.94
CA VAL A 133 -5.09 -19.70 4.56
C VAL A 133 -4.58 -20.47 5.77
N VAL A 134 -4.62 -21.79 5.66
CA VAL A 134 -4.00 -22.78 6.57
C VAL A 134 -3.07 -23.67 5.77
N ALA A 135 -2.24 -24.49 6.42
CA ALA A 135 -1.48 -25.54 5.74
C ALA A 135 -2.43 -26.47 4.97
N ALA A 136 -2.01 -26.96 3.80
CA ALA A 136 -2.82 -27.93 3.03
C ALA A 136 -3.12 -29.22 3.81
N THR A 137 -2.20 -29.61 4.70
CA THR A 137 -2.30 -30.77 5.59
C THR A 137 -3.16 -30.52 6.84
N SER A 138 -3.59 -29.27 7.08
CA SER A 138 -4.40 -28.91 8.25
C SER A 138 -5.72 -29.70 8.28
N ALA A 139 -6.16 -30.08 9.47
CA ALA A 139 -7.48 -30.65 9.71
C ALA A 139 -8.61 -29.63 9.45
N LEU A 140 -8.31 -28.31 9.57
CA LEU A 140 -9.25 -27.23 9.35
C LEU A 140 -9.52 -27.05 7.84
N LYS A 141 -10.75 -27.28 7.41
CA LYS A 141 -11.12 -27.28 5.98
C LYS A 141 -11.93 -26.06 5.56
N ASN A 142 -12.53 -25.36 6.52
CA ASN A 142 -13.37 -24.18 6.27
C ASN A 142 -13.37 -23.25 7.50
N THR A 143 -13.95 -22.06 7.30
CA THR A 143 -14.02 -21.01 8.33
C THR A 143 -14.84 -21.44 9.56
N ALA A 144 -15.89 -22.25 9.38
CA ALA A 144 -16.72 -22.69 10.50
C ALA A 144 -15.96 -23.65 11.42
N GLU A 145 -15.19 -24.60 10.86
CA GLU A 145 -14.30 -25.49 11.63
C GLU A 145 -13.22 -24.72 12.37
N LEU A 146 -12.60 -23.71 11.73
CA LEU A 146 -11.63 -22.83 12.38
C LEU A 146 -12.23 -22.12 13.61
N ILE A 147 -13.43 -21.57 13.48
CA ILE A 147 -14.11 -20.87 14.58
C ILE A 147 -14.49 -21.86 15.70
N ALA A 148 -14.98 -23.05 15.34
CA ALA A 148 -15.35 -24.07 16.31
C ALA A 148 -14.13 -24.53 17.15
N ASP A 149 -13.01 -24.80 16.49
CA ASP A 149 -11.77 -25.20 17.17
C ASP A 149 -11.20 -24.06 18.04
N ALA A 150 -11.20 -22.80 17.53
CA ALA A 150 -10.77 -21.66 18.32
C ALA A 150 -11.63 -21.40 19.56
N LYS A 151 -12.95 -21.69 19.50
CA LYS A 151 -13.86 -21.63 20.68
C LYS A 151 -13.62 -22.73 21.67
N ALA A 152 -13.33 -23.93 21.17
CA ALA A 152 -13.01 -25.09 22.05
C ALA A 152 -11.62 -24.95 22.72
N ASN A 153 -10.71 -24.24 22.08
CA ASN A 153 -9.31 -24.09 22.48
C ASN A 153 -8.87 -22.62 22.47
N PRO A 154 -9.41 -21.75 23.35
CA PRO A 154 -9.11 -20.29 23.32
C PRO A 154 -7.60 -20.00 23.41
N GLY A 155 -7.09 -19.18 22.50
CA GLY A 155 -5.69 -18.75 22.44
C GLY A 155 -4.68 -19.82 21.94
N LYS A 156 -5.09 -21.05 21.66
CA LYS A 156 -4.20 -22.09 21.14
C LYS A 156 -3.92 -21.94 19.65
N LEU A 157 -4.91 -21.51 18.87
CA LEU A 157 -4.70 -21.26 17.45
C LEU A 157 -3.89 -19.98 17.26
N THR A 158 -2.89 -20.06 16.40
CA THR A 158 -1.99 -18.95 16.09
C THR A 158 -2.27 -18.37 14.71
N PHE A 159 -2.03 -17.08 14.53
CA PHE A 159 -2.04 -16.49 13.20
C PHE A 159 -0.79 -15.65 12.94
N SER A 160 -0.19 -15.80 11.76
CA SER A 160 0.96 -15.00 11.34
C SER A 160 0.54 -13.76 10.59
N SER A 161 1.44 -12.78 10.55
CA SER A 161 1.31 -11.57 9.74
C SER A 161 2.66 -11.14 9.19
N ALA A 162 2.65 -10.19 8.25
CA ALA A 162 3.86 -9.53 7.74
C ALA A 162 4.44 -8.47 8.71
N GLY A 163 4.02 -8.52 9.97
CA GLY A 163 4.41 -7.61 11.04
C GLY A 163 3.22 -6.85 11.64
N ASN A 164 3.47 -6.27 12.81
CA ASN A 164 2.49 -5.44 13.50
C ASN A 164 2.04 -4.26 12.62
N GLY A 165 0.76 -3.89 12.66
CA GLY A 165 0.21 -2.77 11.91
C GLY A 165 0.00 -3.03 10.40
N THR A 166 0.28 -4.24 9.92
CA THR A 166 -0.04 -4.62 8.52
C THR A 166 -1.51 -5.00 8.36
N ALA A 167 -2.00 -4.99 7.11
CA ALA A 167 -3.35 -5.45 6.80
C ALA A 167 -3.59 -6.88 7.28
N SER A 168 -2.60 -7.78 7.14
CA SER A 168 -2.69 -9.17 7.59
C SER A 168 -2.83 -9.29 9.11
N HIS A 169 -2.17 -8.43 9.89
CA HIS A 169 -2.35 -8.37 11.34
C HIS A 169 -3.77 -7.93 11.69
N MET A 170 -4.20 -6.80 11.16
CA MET A 170 -5.50 -6.22 11.49
C MET A 170 -6.68 -7.05 10.98
N ALA A 171 -6.49 -7.80 9.89
CA ALA A 171 -7.48 -8.77 9.42
C ALA A 171 -7.71 -9.88 10.46
N GLY A 172 -6.63 -10.42 11.04
CA GLY A 172 -6.71 -11.41 12.11
C GLY A 172 -7.35 -10.86 13.38
N VAL A 173 -6.96 -9.66 13.79
CA VAL A 173 -7.52 -8.96 14.97
C VAL A 173 -9.03 -8.72 14.79
N LEU A 174 -9.44 -8.17 13.65
CA LEU A 174 -10.86 -7.91 13.38
C LEU A 174 -11.67 -9.23 13.28
N PHE A 175 -11.10 -10.24 12.59
CA PHE A 175 -11.74 -11.55 12.47
C PHE A 175 -11.97 -12.20 13.85
N ALA A 176 -10.95 -12.23 14.68
CA ALA A 176 -11.06 -12.79 16.03
C ALA A 176 -12.11 -12.05 16.88
N SER A 177 -12.10 -10.71 16.83
CA SER A 177 -13.07 -9.87 17.54
C SER A 177 -14.51 -10.14 17.07
N MET A 178 -14.75 -10.14 15.75
CA MET A 178 -16.11 -10.32 15.20
C MET A 178 -16.63 -11.76 15.34
N ALA A 179 -15.75 -12.77 15.28
CA ALA A 179 -16.10 -14.18 15.46
C ALA A 179 -16.23 -14.57 16.95
N GLY A 180 -15.85 -13.69 17.88
CA GLY A 180 -15.86 -13.98 19.33
C GLY A 180 -14.91 -15.11 19.71
N ILE A 181 -13.70 -15.12 19.12
CA ILE A 181 -12.65 -16.13 19.35
C ILE A 181 -11.33 -15.47 19.80
N SER A 182 -10.44 -16.28 20.38
CA SER A 182 -9.11 -15.85 20.75
C SER A 182 -8.06 -16.54 19.86
N LEU A 183 -7.25 -15.73 19.17
CA LEU A 183 -6.12 -16.18 18.36
C LEU A 183 -4.83 -15.54 18.87
N THR A 184 -3.73 -16.28 18.88
CA THR A 184 -2.42 -15.76 19.27
C THR A 184 -1.68 -15.25 18.03
N HIS A 185 -1.31 -13.97 18.02
CA HIS A 185 -0.59 -13.35 16.91
C HIS A 185 0.91 -13.66 16.93
N VAL A 186 1.47 -14.05 15.79
CA VAL A 186 2.90 -14.31 15.57
C VAL A 186 3.40 -13.42 14.43
N PRO A 187 4.05 -12.27 14.72
CA PRO A 187 4.53 -11.37 13.68
C PRO A 187 5.82 -11.89 13.00
N TYR A 188 5.86 -11.78 11.68
CA TYR A 188 7.04 -12.03 10.86
C TYR A 188 7.53 -10.73 10.21
N LYS A 189 8.78 -10.72 9.72
CA LYS A 189 9.34 -9.53 9.04
C LYS A 189 8.79 -9.31 7.63
N THR A 190 8.26 -10.37 6.99
CA THR A 190 7.79 -10.32 5.59
C THR A 190 6.57 -11.22 5.37
N ALA A 191 5.75 -10.90 4.37
CA ALA A 191 4.61 -11.73 3.99
C ALA A 191 5.01 -13.14 3.51
N PRO A 192 6.06 -13.32 2.69
CA PRO A 192 6.53 -14.67 2.34
C PRO A 192 6.94 -15.51 3.56
N ALA A 193 7.63 -14.93 4.55
CA ALA A 193 8.02 -15.65 5.76
C ALA A 193 6.80 -16.09 6.59
N ALA A 194 5.79 -15.22 6.72
CA ALA A 194 4.54 -15.55 7.40
C ALA A 194 3.77 -16.69 6.72
N LEU A 195 3.73 -16.70 5.38
CA LEU A 195 3.10 -17.77 4.59
C LEU A 195 3.87 -19.09 4.68
N THR A 196 5.21 -19.04 4.68
CA THR A 196 6.06 -20.22 4.83
C THR A 196 5.82 -20.89 6.19
N ALA A 197 5.73 -20.11 7.26
CA ALA A 197 5.45 -20.62 8.60
C ALA A 197 4.09 -21.33 8.71
N VAL A 198 3.09 -20.89 7.94
CA VAL A 198 1.80 -21.59 7.84
C VAL A 198 1.95 -22.88 7.01
N ALA A 199 2.67 -22.81 5.88
CA ALA A 199 2.86 -23.98 5.02
C ALA A 199 3.68 -25.10 5.68
N SER A 200 4.57 -24.77 6.63
CA SER A 200 5.32 -25.73 7.47
C SER A 200 4.52 -26.26 8.66
N GLY A 201 3.42 -25.59 9.04
CA GLY A 201 2.63 -25.94 10.22
C GLY A 201 3.11 -25.30 11.53
N ASP A 202 4.12 -24.42 11.50
CA ASP A 202 4.62 -23.70 12.68
C ASP A 202 3.59 -22.71 13.23
N VAL A 203 2.73 -22.18 12.35
CA VAL A 203 1.61 -21.28 12.66
C VAL A 203 0.34 -21.83 12.01
N THR A 204 -0.79 -21.74 12.70
CA THR A 204 -2.05 -22.33 12.24
C THR A 204 -2.56 -21.69 10.97
N MET A 205 -2.57 -20.35 10.86
CA MET A 205 -3.16 -19.62 9.75
C MET A 205 -2.49 -18.28 9.47
N THR A 206 -2.81 -17.68 8.35
CA THR A 206 -2.53 -16.26 8.08
C THR A 206 -3.61 -15.65 7.19
N PHE A 207 -3.69 -14.31 7.18
CA PHE A 207 -4.41 -13.50 6.21
C PHE A 207 -3.38 -12.94 5.22
N GLY A 208 -3.03 -13.73 4.20
CA GLY A 208 -1.97 -13.42 3.25
C GLY A 208 -2.42 -12.52 2.10
N GLY A 209 -1.57 -11.61 1.66
CA GLY A 209 -1.77 -10.92 0.37
C GLY A 209 -1.77 -11.93 -0.78
N GLN A 210 -2.60 -11.68 -1.80
CA GLN A 210 -2.82 -12.66 -2.87
C GLN A 210 -1.58 -12.98 -3.71
N PRO A 211 -0.73 -12.01 -4.13
CA PRO A 211 0.44 -12.32 -4.93
C PRO A 211 1.36 -13.38 -4.31
N PRO A 212 1.76 -13.31 -3.02
CA PRO A 212 2.59 -14.34 -2.42
C PRO A 212 1.81 -15.59 -1.96
N ALA A 213 0.49 -15.48 -1.67
CA ALA A 213 -0.30 -16.60 -1.14
C ALA A 213 -0.81 -17.54 -2.25
N TRP A 214 -1.28 -16.99 -3.35
CA TRP A 214 -1.96 -17.74 -4.40
C TRP A 214 -1.09 -18.81 -5.06
N PRO A 215 0.20 -18.58 -5.37
CA PRO A 215 1.08 -19.64 -5.88
C PRO A 215 1.19 -20.83 -4.92
N LEU A 216 1.19 -20.62 -3.61
CA LEU A 216 1.25 -21.69 -2.60
C LEU A 216 -0.06 -22.48 -2.53
N VAL A 217 -1.20 -21.80 -2.70
CA VAL A 217 -2.51 -22.47 -2.78
C VAL A 217 -2.60 -23.33 -4.04
N ARG A 218 -2.20 -22.82 -5.20
CA ARG A 218 -2.16 -23.58 -6.47
C ARG A 218 -1.22 -24.77 -6.41
N ALA A 219 -0.10 -24.64 -5.69
CA ALA A 219 0.87 -25.72 -5.46
C ALA A 219 0.43 -26.70 -4.35
N ASN A 220 -0.80 -26.58 -3.84
CA ASN A 220 -1.33 -27.41 -2.75
C ASN A 220 -0.43 -27.42 -1.49
N ARG A 221 0.27 -26.29 -1.22
CA ARG A 221 1.03 -26.08 0.01
C ARG A 221 0.17 -25.41 1.08
N LEU A 222 -0.79 -24.60 0.67
CA LEU A 222 -1.78 -23.94 1.49
C LEU A 222 -3.19 -24.27 1.02
N ARG A 223 -4.15 -24.21 1.96
CA ARG A 223 -5.58 -24.28 1.68
C ARG A 223 -6.21 -22.92 1.98
N ALA A 224 -6.97 -22.37 1.02
CA ALA A 224 -7.77 -21.18 1.21
C ALA A 224 -9.03 -21.52 2.03
N LEU A 225 -9.27 -20.80 3.11
CA LEU A 225 -10.50 -20.85 3.89
C LEU A 225 -11.51 -19.81 3.44
N GLY A 226 -11.04 -18.69 2.87
CA GLY A 226 -11.90 -17.64 2.35
C GLY A 226 -11.17 -16.33 2.07
N LEU A 227 -11.81 -15.48 1.27
CA LEU A 227 -11.39 -14.11 1.01
C LEU A 227 -11.93 -13.16 2.09
N THR A 228 -11.22 -12.07 2.33
CA THR A 228 -11.61 -11.03 3.30
C THR A 228 -12.53 -9.96 2.70
N SER A 229 -12.93 -10.07 1.44
CA SER A 229 -13.91 -9.20 0.79
C SER A 229 -15.34 -9.47 1.26
N ALA A 230 -16.24 -8.48 1.12
CA ALA A 230 -17.66 -8.63 1.42
C ALA A 230 -18.38 -9.58 0.45
N ALA A 231 -17.92 -9.63 -0.81
CA ALA A 231 -18.46 -10.48 -1.88
C ALA A 231 -17.37 -11.34 -2.51
N ARG A 232 -17.77 -12.46 -3.14
CA ARG A 232 -16.85 -13.34 -3.87
C ARG A 232 -16.19 -12.59 -5.02
N ALA A 233 -14.93 -12.89 -5.27
CA ALA A 233 -14.18 -12.34 -6.39
C ALA A 233 -14.42 -13.19 -7.65
N ALA A 234 -14.68 -12.55 -8.78
CA ALA A 234 -14.90 -13.23 -10.06
C ALA A 234 -13.66 -14.02 -10.53
N GLU A 235 -12.47 -13.54 -10.15
CA GLU A 235 -11.20 -14.20 -10.45
C GLU A 235 -10.97 -15.50 -9.64
N PHE A 236 -11.72 -15.69 -8.54
CA PHE A 236 -11.59 -16.84 -7.63
C PHE A 236 -12.97 -17.34 -7.19
N PRO A 237 -13.83 -17.78 -8.14
CA PRO A 237 -15.24 -18.10 -7.89
C PRO A 237 -15.45 -19.24 -6.87
N ASP A 238 -14.50 -20.17 -6.80
CA ASP A 238 -14.54 -21.31 -5.90
C ASP A 238 -14.09 -20.99 -4.47
N VAL A 239 -13.52 -19.80 -4.23
CA VAL A 239 -13.09 -19.40 -2.90
C VAL A 239 -14.22 -18.65 -2.19
N PRO A 240 -14.74 -19.15 -1.06
CA PRO A 240 -15.78 -18.47 -0.31
C PRO A 240 -15.27 -17.14 0.27
N VAL A 241 -16.17 -16.30 0.76
CA VAL A 241 -15.80 -15.12 1.57
C VAL A 241 -16.04 -15.40 3.04
N LEU A 242 -15.17 -14.86 3.90
CA LEU A 242 -15.31 -15.00 5.36
C LEU A 242 -16.62 -14.40 5.87
N ALA A 243 -17.16 -13.39 5.17
CA ALA A 243 -18.46 -12.76 5.45
C ALA A 243 -19.64 -13.72 5.37
N GLU A 244 -19.53 -14.87 4.67
CA GLU A 244 -20.56 -15.91 4.67
C GLU A 244 -20.76 -16.53 6.06
N THR A 245 -19.67 -16.62 6.84
CA THR A 245 -19.67 -17.16 8.20
C THR A 245 -19.68 -16.07 9.27
N VAL A 246 -18.87 -15.00 9.07
CA VAL A 246 -18.75 -13.87 10.00
C VAL A 246 -19.40 -12.65 9.34
N LYS A 247 -20.70 -12.46 9.61
CA LYS A 247 -21.50 -11.42 8.97
C LYS A 247 -20.92 -10.02 9.18
N GLY A 248 -20.78 -9.28 8.08
CA GLY A 248 -20.25 -7.91 8.07
C GLY A 248 -18.71 -7.83 8.15
N TYR A 249 -18.00 -8.97 8.16
CA TYR A 249 -16.54 -8.95 8.09
C TYR A 249 -16.07 -8.53 6.70
N GLU A 250 -15.24 -7.48 6.68
CA GLU A 250 -14.58 -7.02 5.47
C GLU A 250 -13.24 -6.35 5.80
N VAL A 251 -12.19 -6.83 5.17
CA VAL A 251 -10.88 -6.18 5.14
C VAL A 251 -10.34 -6.20 3.71
N LEU A 252 -10.12 -5.03 3.15
CA LEU A 252 -9.41 -4.88 1.89
C LEU A 252 -8.02 -4.33 2.16
N ASP A 253 -7.03 -4.97 1.57
CA ASP A 253 -5.72 -4.38 1.38
C ASP A 253 -5.78 -3.45 0.16
N TRP A 254 -5.02 -2.37 0.18
CA TRP A 254 -4.92 -1.44 -0.93
C TRP A 254 -3.59 -0.70 -0.89
N ASN A 255 -3.16 -0.27 -2.05
CA ASN A 255 -1.94 0.49 -2.24
C ASN A 255 -2.21 1.75 -3.04
N GLY A 256 -1.35 2.76 -2.89
CA GLY A 256 -1.46 3.96 -3.68
C GLY A 256 -0.14 4.73 -3.74
N PHE A 257 0.06 5.43 -4.84
CA PHE A 257 1.25 6.23 -5.06
C PHE A 257 1.10 7.62 -4.47
N MET A 258 2.19 8.12 -3.91
CA MET A 258 2.28 9.42 -3.25
C MET A 258 3.62 10.07 -3.53
N LEU A 259 3.69 11.38 -3.26
CA LEU A 259 4.91 12.18 -3.28
C LEU A 259 5.12 12.83 -1.91
N PRO A 260 6.35 13.24 -1.55
CA PRO A 260 6.56 14.20 -0.46
C PRO A 260 5.67 15.44 -0.65
N LYS A 261 5.08 15.95 0.43
CA LYS A 261 3.99 16.96 0.40
C LYS A 261 4.32 18.23 -0.38
N ALA A 262 5.55 18.70 -0.28
CA ALA A 262 5.98 19.95 -0.91
C ALA A 262 6.40 19.79 -2.40
N THR A 263 6.19 18.61 -2.99
CA THR A 263 6.52 18.38 -4.41
C THR A 263 5.67 19.29 -5.30
N PRO A 264 6.24 19.93 -6.35
CA PRO A 264 5.50 20.81 -7.25
C PRO A 264 4.27 20.13 -7.86
N VAL A 265 3.13 20.82 -7.85
CA VAL A 265 1.84 20.31 -8.32
C VAL A 265 1.90 19.79 -9.76
N ALA A 266 2.68 20.47 -10.63
CA ALA A 266 2.84 20.04 -12.02
C ALA A 266 3.42 18.62 -12.15
N ILE A 267 4.36 18.24 -11.29
CA ILE A 267 4.94 16.89 -11.25
C ILE A 267 3.88 15.88 -10.80
N GLY A 268 3.14 16.19 -9.73
CA GLY A 268 2.05 15.33 -9.24
C GLY A 268 0.98 15.11 -10.31
N THR A 269 0.58 16.18 -11.03
CA THR A 269 -0.40 16.10 -12.12
C THR A 269 0.12 15.25 -13.29
N LYS A 270 1.39 15.39 -13.67
CA LYS A 270 1.99 14.58 -14.73
C LYS A 270 2.02 13.09 -14.33
N LEU A 271 2.50 12.78 -13.11
CA LEU A 271 2.54 11.42 -12.63
C LEU A 271 1.15 10.81 -12.48
N HIS A 272 0.17 11.58 -11.99
CA HIS A 272 -1.23 11.10 -11.90
C HIS A 272 -1.77 10.70 -13.28
N ARG A 273 -1.61 11.55 -14.30
CA ARG A 273 -2.05 11.25 -15.66
C ARG A 273 -1.42 9.96 -16.20
N GLU A 274 -0.11 9.79 -16.03
CA GLU A 274 0.61 8.60 -16.52
C GLU A 274 0.19 7.34 -15.74
N LEU A 275 0.06 7.42 -14.40
CA LEU A 275 -0.38 6.32 -13.55
C LEU A 275 -1.81 5.87 -13.89
N VAL A 276 -2.74 6.81 -14.07
CA VAL A 276 -4.12 6.49 -14.48
C VAL A 276 -4.13 5.80 -15.84
N ALA A 277 -3.37 6.31 -16.82
CA ALA A 277 -3.28 5.70 -18.14
C ALA A 277 -2.72 4.26 -18.07
N ILE A 278 -1.69 4.02 -17.24
CA ILE A 278 -1.09 2.68 -17.04
C ILE A 278 -2.07 1.74 -16.35
N LEU A 279 -2.70 2.16 -15.26
CA LEU A 279 -3.61 1.31 -14.49
C LEU A 279 -4.92 1.00 -15.23
N SER A 280 -5.31 1.86 -16.17
CA SER A 280 -6.48 1.68 -17.05
C SER A 280 -6.16 0.90 -18.33
N ASP A 281 -4.88 0.63 -18.61
CA ASP A 281 -4.48 -0.18 -19.76
C ASP A 281 -4.99 -1.62 -19.60
N PRO A 282 -5.70 -2.19 -20.60
CA PRO A 282 -6.30 -3.52 -20.49
C PRO A 282 -5.30 -4.64 -20.19
N ASP A 283 -4.09 -4.59 -20.76
CA ASP A 283 -3.07 -5.62 -20.56
C ASP A 283 -2.46 -5.52 -19.15
N VAL A 284 -2.21 -4.29 -18.66
CA VAL A 284 -1.76 -4.05 -17.29
C VAL A 284 -2.84 -4.48 -16.30
N ALA A 285 -4.10 -4.11 -16.54
CA ALA A 285 -5.22 -4.51 -15.70
C ALA A 285 -5.39 -6.03 -15.65
N LYS A 286 -5.25 -6.71 -16.78
CA LYS A 286 -5.27 -8.18 -16.86
C LYS A 286 -4.12 -8.80 -16.07
N GLN A 287 -2.89 -8.27 -16.21
CA GLN A 287 -1.73 -8.74 -15.47
C GLN A 287 -1.89 -8.57 -13.96
N LEU A 288 -2.41 -7.42 -13.51
CA LEU A 288 -2.68 -7.15 -12.10
C LEU A 288 -3.77 -8.08 -11.55
N ARG A 289 -4.90 -8.23 -12.25
CA ARG A 289 -5.99 -9.14 -11.81
C ARG A 289 -5.54 -10.60 -11.73
N ALA A 290 -4.66 -11.05 -12.61
CA ALA A 290 -4.08 -12.39 -12.53
C ALA A 290 -3.28 -12.63 -11.23
N GLN A 291 -2.86 -11.55 -10.54
CA GLN A 291 -2.23 -11.56 -9.22
C GLN A 291 -3.22 -11.27 -8.07
N GLY A 292 -4.51 -11.15 -8.36
CA GLY A 292 -5.55 -10.77 -7.40
C GLY A 292 -5.55 -9.29 -7.01
N LEU A 293 -4.91 -8.45 -7.83
CA LEU A 293 -4.82 -7.00 -7.63
C LEU A 293 -5.81 -6.29 -8.55
N ASN A 294 -6.83 -5.63 -7.99
CA ASN A 294 -7.86 -4.92 -8.75
C ASN A 294 -7.46 -3.46 -8.95
N PRO A 295 -7.16 -3.00 -10.19
CA PRO A 295 -6.83 -1.61 -10.46
C PRO A 295 -7.96 -0.65 -10.07
N VAL A 296 -7.60 0.52 -9.54
CA VAL A 296 -8.55 1.57 -9.11
C VAL A 296 -8.38 2.85 -9.92
N ALA A 297 -7.19 3.46 -9.92
CA ALA A 297 -6.87 4.65 -10.73
C ALA A 297 -7.78 5.87 -10.45
N ASN A 298 -8.07 6.17 -9.19
CA ASN A 298 -8.88 7.31 -8.78
C ASN A 298 -8.09 8.64 -8.76
N THR A 299 -8.81 9.75 -8.56
CA THR A 299 -8.21 11.08 -8.42
C THR A 299 -7.45 11.23 -7.09
N PRO A 300 -6.52 12.20 -6.99
CA PRO A 300 -5.83 12.51 -5.72
C PRO A 300 -6.80 12.83 -4.56
N ALA A 301 -7.89 13.53 -4.84
CA ALA A 301 -8.90 13.90 -3.84
C ALA A 301 -9.70 12.67 -3.35
N GLU A 302 -10.11 11.80 -4.26
CA GLU A 302 -10.78 10.54 -3.91
C GLU A 302 -9.85 9.64 -3.10
N PHE A 303 -8.56 9.57 -3.46
CA PHE A 303 -7.60 8.78 -2.69
C PHE A 303 -7.37 9.36 -1.29
N ALA A 304 -7.29 10.69 -1.13
CA ALA A 304 -7.24 11.33 0.19
C ALA A 304 -8.46 10.96 1.03
N THR A 305 -9.68 10.99 0.45
CA THR A 305 -10.92 10.58 1.12
C THR A 305 -10.89 9.12 1.56
N VAL A 306 -10.31 8.22 0.74
CA VAL A 306 -10.11 6.80 1.14
C VAL A 306 -9.20 6.72 2.36
N ILE A 307 -8.07 7.45 2.38
CA ILE A 307 -7.15 7.46 3.52
C ILE A 307 -7.86 7.94 4.79
N GLU A 308 -8.61 9.04 4.73
CA GLU A 308 -9.34 9.58 5.89
C GLU A 308 -10.38 8.60 6.42
N ARG A 309 -11.20 8.04 5.54
CA ARG A 309 -12.25 7.07 5.91
C ARG A 309 -11.67 5.82 6.55
N GLU A 310 -10.63 5.25 5.94
CA GLU A 310 -9.98 4.06 6.47
C GLU A 310 -9.25 4.34 7.80
N THR A 311 -8.63 5.52 7.96
CA THR A 311 -8.04 5.93 9.24
C THR A 311 -9.07 5.93 10.37
N GLN A 312 -10.27 6.47 10.12
CA GLN A 312 -11.37 6.46 11.10
C GLN A 312 -11.88 5.04 11.39
N LYS A 313 -11.96 4.17 10.35
CA LYS A 313 -12.32 2.76 10.53
C LYS A 313 -11.34 2.06 11.47
N TRP A 314 -10.05 2.16 11.20
CA TRP A 314 -9.02 1.48 11.98
C TRP A 314 -8.83 2.08 13.37
N ALA A 315 -9.09 3.38 13.56
CA ALA A 315 -9.16 4.00 14.89
C ALA A 315 -10.22 3.33 15.77
N ARG A 316 -11.42 3.10 15.23
CA ARG A 316 -12.51 2.40 15.95
C ARG A 316 -12.12 0.96 16.28
N VAL A 317 -11.51 0.23 15.34
CA VAL A 317 -11.09 -1.16 15.55
C VAL A 317 -10.00 -1.21 16.62
N ALA A 318 -8.92 -0.43 16.51
CA ALA A 318 -7.83 -0.39 17.47
C ALA A 318 -8.32 -0.08 18.90
N LYS A 319 -9.24 0.89 19.03
CA LYS A 319 -9.86 1.23 20.33
C LYS A 319 -10.68 0.08 20.88
N ALA A 320 -11.49 -0.58 20.05
CA ALA A 320 -12.38 -1.68 20.49
C ALA A 320 -11.58 -2.88 21.04
N VAL A 321 -10.42 -3.19 20.45
CA VAL A 321 -9.55 -4.29 20.88
C VAL A 321 -8.40 -3.83 21.77
N LYS A 322 -8.36 -2.56 22.17
CA LYS A 322 -7.30 -1.94 23.02
C LYS A 322 -5.89 -2.19 22.46
N LEU A 323 -5.73 -2.10 21.13
CA LEU A 323 -4.45 -2.30 20.45
C LEU A 323 -3.64 -1.01 20.46
N SER A 324 -2.52 -1.03 21.14
CA SER A 324 -1.45 -0.02 21.05
C SER A 324 -0.12 -0.75 20.97
N LEU A 325 0.82 -0.24 20.19
CA LEU A 325 2.17 -0.81 20.02
C LEU A 325 3.20 0.26 20.36
N ASP A 326 4.17 -0.10 21.17
CA ASP A 326 5.28 0.77 21.58
C ASP A 326 6.35 0.88 20.47
#